data_814b6b0b6707fdae23699cf12eac8371
#
_entry.id   814b6b0b6707fdae23699cf12eac8371
#
_cell.length_a   1.000
_cell.length_b   1.000
_cell.length_c   1.000
_cell.angle_alpha   90.00
_cell.angle_beta   90.00
_cell.angle_gamma   90.00
#
_symmetry.space_group_name_H-M   'P 1'
#
loop_
_entity.id
_entity.type
_entity.pdbx_description
1 polymer ?
#
loop_
_entity_poly.entity_id
_entity_poly.type
_entity_poly.pdbx_seq_one_letter_code
_entity_poly.pdbx_strand_id
1 'polypeptide(L)'
;RVRSSAASDVYKRQVYGVQFHPESILTPLGKKMLENFLQLANAEKKEKTMIKEAIVKLAAKQNLDYETAEASMDEIMGGKASPVQMSAFLTAMAMKGETIEEITACAAGMRKHCVRLLHDQDVLEIVGTGGDHSNSFNISTTSSLVISAAGVPVAKHGNRAASSKSGAADVLEALGVKITIDPAKSAEVLKKIGLCFLFAQNYHLSMKY
;
A
#
# COMPACT_ATOMS: atom_id res chain seq x y z
N ARG A 1 -10.37 -44.27 14.24
CA ARG A 1 -10.12 -43.58 12.97
C ARG A 1 -10.81 -42.22 13.05
N VAL A 2 -10.06 -41.17 13.19
CA VAL A 2 -10.56 -39.82 13.09
C VAL A 2 -10.89 -39.55 11.60
N ARG A 3 -12.15 -39.35 11.27
CA ARG A 3 -12.52 -38.84 9.95
C ARG A 3 -12.45 -37.33 10.04
N SER A 4 -11.42 -36.73 9.47
CA SER A 4 -11.45 -35.29 9.15
C SER A 4 -12.41 -35.10 8.01
N SER A 5 -13.50 -34.33 8.22
CA SER A 5 -14.31 -33.86 7.10
C SER A 5 -13.52 -32.82 6.33
N ALA A 6 -13.57 -32.94 5.00
CA ALA A 6 -12.83 -32.09 4.09
C ALA A 6 -13.16 -30.62 4.35
N ALA A 7 -12.11 -29.80 4.42
CA ALA A 7 -12.25 -28.36 4.39
C ALA A 7 -12.80 -27.95 3.01
N SER A 8 -13.94 -27.25 2.98
CA SER A 8 -14.40 -26.60 1.77
C SER A 8 -13.97 -25.15 1.78
N ASP A 9 -13.22 -24.77 0.77
CA ASP A 9 -12.81 -23.38 0.53
C ASP A 9 -14.00 -22.63 -0.08
N VAL A 10 -14.76 -21.91 0.74
CA VAL A 10 -15.77 -20.99 0.27
C VAL A 10 -15.29 -19.59 0.64
N TYR A 11 -14.96 -18.77 -0.34
CA TYR A 11 -14.48 -17.39 -0.18
C TYR A 11 -13.14 -17.24 0.57
N LYS A 12 -12.17 -18.12 0.34
CA LYS A 12 -10.87 -18.13 1.02
C LYS A 12 -10.93 -18.19 2.56
N ARG A 13 -12.06 -18.62 3.12
CA ARG A 13 -12.18 -18.93 4.54
C ARG A 13 -12.06 -20.42 4.72
N GLN A 14 -11.02 -20.85 5.43
CA GLN A 14 -10.93 -22.23 5.88
C GLN A 14 -11.95 -22.46 7.00
N VAL A 15 -12.86 -23.42 6.79
CA VAL A 15 -13.78 -23.88 7.83
C VAL A 15 -13.23 -25.18 8.39
N TYR A 16 -12.83 -25.17 9.65
CA TYR A 16 -12.37 -26.36 10.37
C TYR A 16 -13.55 -26.96 11.10
N GLY A 17 -13.90 -28.21 10.76
CA GLY A 17 -14.87 -29.02 11.47
C GLY A 17 -14.19 -30.23 12.10
N VAL A 18 -14.47 -30.49 13.35
CA VAL A 18 -13.96 -31.68 14.06
C VAL A 18 -15.15 -32.46 14.56
N GLN A 19 -15.22 -33.75 14.17
CA GLN A 19 -16.26 -34.67 14.64
C GLN A 19 -15.61 -35.78 15.45
N PHE A 20 -15.67 -35.66 16.75
CA PHE A 20 -15.19 -36.69 17.72
C PHE A 20 -15.87 -36.46 19.06
N HIS A 21 -15.74 -37.42 19.96
CA HIS A 21 -16.24 -37.34 21.33
C HIS A 21 -15.09 -36.96 22.27
N PRO A 22 -14.88 -35.65 22.56
CA PRO A 22 -13.76 -35.22 23.39
C PRO A 22 -13.87 -35.65 24.84
N GLU A 23 -15.10 -35.93 25.29
CA GLU A 23 -15.42 -36.44 26.62
C GLU A 23 -15.18 -37.96 26.77
N SER A 24 -14.96 -38.65 25.65
CA SER A 24 -14.79 -40.11 25.67
C SER A 24 -13.45 -40.51 26.31
N ILE A 25 -13.51 -41.53 27.15
CA ILE A 25 -12.32 -42.16 27.75
C ILE A 25 -11.35 -42.73 26.71
N LEU A 26 -11.83 -42.98 25.48
CA LEU A 26 -11.05 -43.42 24.34
C LEU A 26 -10.37 -42.25 23.57
N THR A 27 -10.58 -41.03 24.05
CA THR A 27 -9.96 -39.80 23.45
C THR A 27 -9.10 -39.10 24.52
N PRO A 28 -7.93 -39.66 24.90
CA PRO A 28 -7.12 -39.16 26.03
C PRO A 28 -6.65 -37.73 25.88
N LEU A 29 -6.55 -37.22 24.63
CA LEU A 29 -6.13 -35.86 24.32
C LEU A 29 -7.31 -34.96 23.90
N GLY A 30 -8.56 -35.42 24.07
CA GLY A 30 -9.76 -34.68 23.62
C GLY A 30 -9.86 -33.28 24.20
N LYS A 31 -9.58 -33.12 25.50
CA LYS A 31 -9.54 -31.81 26.16
C LYS A 31 -8.50 -30.85 25.51
N LYS A 32 -7.29 -31.37 25.25
CA LYS A 32 -6.21 -30.60 24.64
C LYS A 32 -6.52 -30.22 23.16
N MET A 33 -7.21 -31.11 22.45
CA MET A 33 -7.68 -30.83 21.10
C MET A 33 -8.72 -29.72 21.09
N LEU A 34 -9.65 -29.71 22.04
CA LEU A 34 -10.61 -28.61 22.24
C LEU A 34 -9.94 -27.29 22.62
N GLU A 35 -8.99 -27.31 23.54
CA GLU A 35 -8.20 -26.15 23.94
C GLU A 35 -7.46 -25.55 22.73
N ASN A 36 -6.78 -26.38 21.93
CA ASN A 36 -6.10 -25.95 20.72
C ASN A 36 -7.09 -25.37 19.68
N PHE A 37 -8.25 -26.00 19.49
CA PHE A 37 -9.30 -25.50 18.59
C PHE A 37 -9.83 -24.15 19.04
N LEU A 38 -10.09 -23.99 20.34
CA LEU A 38 -10.52 -22.70 20.90
C LEU A 38 -9.44 -21.63 20.82
N GLN A 39 -8.16 -22.00 20.94
CA GLN A 39 -7.05 -21.07 20.73
C GLN A 39 -6.97 -20.61 19.27
N LEU A 40 -7.13 -21.51 18.29
CA LEU A 40 -7.18 -21.17 16.88
C LEU A 40 -8.38 -20.27 16.56
N ALA A 41 -9.58 -20.64 17.04
CA ALA A 41 -10.79 -19.83 16.85
C ALA A 41 -10.71 -18.46 17.54
N ASN A 42 -10.03 -18.35 18.67
CA ASN A 42 -9.80 -17.09 19.37
C ASN A 42 -8.67 -16.25 18.74
N ALA A 43 -7.67 -16.88 18.13
CA ALA A 43 -6.65 -16.16 17.36
C ALA A 43 -7.25 -15.47 16.13
N GLU A 44 -8.17 -16.14 15.42
CA GLU A 44 -8.93 -15.51 14.33
C GLU A 44 -9.87 -14.39 14.80
N LYS A 45 -10.37 -14.45 16.05
CA LYS A 45 -11.21 -13.38 16.65
C LYS A 45 -10.41 -12.17 17.13
N LYS A 46 -9.09 -12.28 17.28
CA LYS A 46 -8.27 -11.29 18.00
C LYS A 46 -7.61 -10.22 17.14
N GLU A 47 -7.67 -10.30 15.83
CA GLU A 47 -7.27 -9.14 15.01
C GLU A 47 -8.45 -8.18 14.84
N LYS A 48 -8.66 -7.37 15.86
CA LYS A 48 -9.44 -6.13 15.74
C LYS A 48 -8.60 -5.18 14.89
N THR A 49 -8.71 -5.32 13.58
CA THR A 49 -7.97 -4.47 12.65
C THR A 49 -8.58 -3.08 12.67
N MET A 50 -7.73 -2.05 12.73
CA MET A 50 -8.18 -0.65 12.78
C MET A 50 -8.97 -0.27 11.53
N ILE A 51 -8.64 -0.84 10.38
CA ILE A 51 -9.37 -0.62 9.13
C ILE A 51 -10.85 -1.04 9.19
N LYS A 52 -11.20 -2.10 9.95
CA LYS A 52 -12.60 -2.50 10.12
C LYS A 52 -13.38 -1.46 10.92
N GLU A 53 -12.78 -0.93 11.98
CA GLU A 53 -13.38 0.13 12.78
C GLU A 53 -13.52 1.41 11.97
N ALA A 54 -12.49 1.77 11.22
CA ALA A 54 -12.50 2.91 10.33
C ALA A 54 -13.63 2.83 9.28
N ILE A 55 -13.81 1.68 8.63
CA ILE A 55 -14.88 1.47 7.64
C ILE A 55 -16.26 1.71 8.28
N VAL A 56 -16.50 1.23 9.50
CA VAL A 56 -17.78 1.42 10.19
C VAL A 56 -18.03 2.90 10.48
N LYS A 57 -17.02 3.63 10.99
CA LYS A 57 -17.11 5.08 11.25
C LYS A 57 -17.39 5.85 9.94
N LEU A 58 -16.63 5.56 8.89
CA LEU A 58 -16.77 6.22 7.59
C LEU A 58 -18.14 5.95 6.94
N ALA A 59 -18.65 4.72 7.03
CA ALA A 59 -19.98 4.36 6.53
C ALA A 59 -21.11 5.12 7.29
N ALA A 60 -20.88 5.46 8.56
CA ALA A 60 -21.75 6.32 9.34
C ALA A 60 -21.49 7.82 9.11
N LYS A 61 -20.68 8.19 8.12
CA LYS A 61 -20.25 9.57 7.78
C LYS A 61 -19.53 10.29 8.94
N GLN A 62 -18.89 9.54 9.81
CA GLN A 62 -18.08 10.09 10.90
C GLN A 62 -16.64 10.29 10.42
N ASN A 63 -15.99 11.34 10.88
CA ASN A 63 -14.58 11.57 10.65
C ASN A 63 -13.74 10.58 11.47
N LEU A 64 -12.62 10.19 10.91
CA LEU A 64 -11.60 9.44 11.64
C LEU A 64 -10.68 10.41 12.38
N ASP A 65 -10.27 10.01 13.58
CA ASP A 65 -9.12 10.62 14.23
C ASP A 65 -7.83 10.24 13.51
N TYR A 66 -6.77 11.03 13.73
CA TYR A 66 -5.47 10.85 13.09
C TYR A 66 -4.94 9.42 13.26
N GLU A 67 -5.00 8.87 14.47
CA GLU A 67 -4.43 7.56 14.81
C GLU A 67 -5.17 6.43 14.09
N THR A 68 -6.50 6.50 14.04
CA THR A 68 -7.32 5.51 13.32
C THR A 68 -7.06 5.56 11.81
N ALA A 69 -6.95 6.75 11.23
CA ALA A 69 -6.68 6.92 9.79
C ALA A 69 -5.26 6.44 9.43
N GLU A 70 -4.24 6.84 10.20
CA GLU A 70 -2.85 6.42 10.00
C GLU A 70 -2.69 4.91 10.13
N ALA A 71 -3.24 4.31 11.20
CA ALA A 71 -3.16 2.87 11.44
C ALA A 71 -3.89 2.05 10.36
N SER A 72 -5.04 2.53 9.87
CA SER A 72 -5.75 1.88 8.77
C SER A 72 -4.94 1.89 7.49
N MET A 73 -4.28 3.02 7.19
CA MET A 73 -3.39 3.12 6.04
C MET A 73 -2.14 2.25 6.21
N ASP A 74 -1.59 2.16 7.42
CA ASP A 74 -0.47 1.27 7.75
C ASP A 74 -0.82 -0.21 7.53
N GLU A 75 -2.05 -0.64 7.88
CA GLU A 75 -2.55 -1.99 7.58
C GLU A 75 -2.67 -2.24 6.08
N ILE A 76 -3.14 -1.26 5.31
CA ILE A 76 -3.22 -1.34 3.84
C ILE A 76 -1.81 -1.48 3.25
N MET A 77 -0.92 -0.56 3.60
CA MET A 77 0.45 -0.52 3.09
C MET A 77 1.29 -1.73 3.54
N GLY A 78 1.00 -2.29 4.70
CA GLY A 78 1.61 -3.51 5.22
C GLY A 78 1.05 -4.81 4.63
N GLY A 79 0.05 -4.74 3.72
CA GLY A 79 -0.57 -5.90 3.10
C GLY A 79 -1.45 -6.73 4.05
N LYS A 80 -1.86 -6.17 5.20
CA LYS A 80 -2.72 -6.82 6.19
C LYS A 80 -4.21 -6.69 5.84
N ALA A 81 -4.57 -5.64 5.12
CA ALA A 81 -5.93 -5.41 4.67
C ALA A 81 -6.25 -6.25 3.42
N SER A 82 -7.44 -6.86 3.40
CA SER A 82 -7.92 -7.55 2.19
C SER A 82 -8.33 -6.54 1.10
N PRO A 83 -8.35 -6.93 -0.20
CA PRO A 83 -8.82 -6.06 -1.28
C PRO A 83 -10.24 -5.50 -1.04
N VAL A 84 -11.11 -6.29 -0.39
CA VAL A 84 -12.46 -5.85 -0.03
C VAL A 84 -12.43 -4.76 1.02
N GLN A 85 -11.57 -4.89 2.04
CA GLN A 85 -11.41 -3.86 3.06
C GLN A 85 -10.79 -2.57 2.49
N MET A 86 -9.78 -2.70 1.62
CA MET A 86 -9.19 -1.54 0.95
C MET A 86 -10.22 -0.79 0.10
N SER A 87 -10.98 -1.50 -0.73
CA SER A 87 -12.03 -0.91 -1.54
C SER A 87 -13.11 -0.24 -0.69
N ALA A 88 -13.56 -0.90 0.38
CA ALA A 88 -14.56 -0.35 1.29
C ALA A 88 -14.07 0.92 2.00
N PHE A 89 -12.83 0.92 2.49
CA PHE A 89 -12.21 2.07 3.15
C PHE A 89 -12.09 3.27 2.21
N LEU A 90 -11.49 3.07 1.03
CA LEU A 90 -11.28 4.14 0.05
C LEU A 90 -12.61 4.70 -0.47
N THR A 91 -13.58 3.83 -0.77
CA THR A 91 -14.90 4.25 -1.24
C THR A 91 -15.65 5.03 -0.15
N ALA A 92 -15.67 4.52 1.09
CA ALA A 92 -16.35 5.20 2.19
C ALA A 92 -15.70 6.56 2.52
N MET A 93 -14.37 6.65 2.44
CA MET A 93 -13.62 7.89 2.60
C MET A 93 -14.04 8.92 1.55
N ALA A 94 -14.01 8.55 0.27
CA ALA A 94 -14.40 9.41 -0.85
C ALA A 94 -15.89 9.82 -0.77
N MET A 95 -16.78 8.91 -0.39
CA MET A 95 -18.22 9.22 -0.26
C MET A 95 -18.55 10.14 0.93
N LYS A 96 -17.76 10.07 1.99
CA LYS A 96 -17.90 10.99 3.13
C LYS A 96 -17.33 12.38 2.79
N GLY A 97 -16.27 12.44 2.03
CA GLY A 97 -15.39 13.58 1.85
C GLY A 97 -14.31 13.62 2.93
N GLU A 98 -13.05 13.65 2.49
CA GLU A 98 -11.89 13.57 3.37
C GLU A 98 -11.68 14.89 4.14
N THR A 99 -11.24 14.80 5.39
CA THR A 99 -10.75 15.94 6.16
C THR A 99 -9.24 16.11 5.95
N ILE A 100 -8.73 17.32 6.25
CA ILE A 100 -7.28 17.60 6.21
C ILE A 100 -6.52 16.65 7.14
N GLU A 101 -7.08 16.36 8.32
CA GLU A 101 -6.49 15.47 9.30
C GLU A 101 -6.38 14.03 8.77
N GLU A 102 -7.45 13.51 8.17
CA GLU A 102 -7.47 12.17 7.55
C GLU A 102 -6.47 12.05 6.40
N ILE A 103 -6.41 13.06 5.51
CA ILE A 103 -5.44 13.09 4.40
C ILE A 103 -4.02 13.08 4.97
N THR A 104 -3.75 13.90 5.98
CA THR A 104 -2.42 14.01 6.60
C THR A 104 -2.01 12.70 7.25
N ALA A 105 -2.92 12.06 7.99
CA ALA A 105 -2.70 10.78 8.65
C ALA A 105 -2.45 9.66 7.64
N CYS A 106 -3.26 9.57 6.59
CA CYS A 106 -3.07 8.60 5.52
C CYS A 106 -1.72 8.79 4.81
N ALA A 107 -1.34 10.03 4.51
CA ALA A 107 -0.05 10.33 3.91
C ALA A 107 1.11 9.94 4.83
N ALA A 108 1.00 10.14 6.14
CA ALA A 108 1.99 9.71 7.12
C ALA A 108 2.12 8.18 7.14
N GLY A 109 1.00 7.43 7.15
CA GLY A 109 0.98 5.98 7.05
C GLY A 109 1.66 5.47 5.76
N MET A 110 1.35 6.08 4.62
CA MET A 110 2.02 5.74 3.35
C MET A 110 3.52 6.00 3.38
N ARG A 111 3.96 7.13 3.94
CA ARG A 111 5.39 7.50 4.02
C ARG A 111 6.21 6.57 4.88
N LYS A 112 5.64 5.89 5.87
CA LYS A 112 6.33 4.87 6.67
C LYS A 112 6.80 3.68 5.83
N HIS A 113 6.09 3.38 4.76
CA HIS A 113 6.34 2.23 3.88
C HIS A 113 7.10 2.57 2.59
N CYS A 114 7.46 3.83 2.38
CA CYS A 114 8.22 4.21 1.19
C CYS A 114 9.72 3.97 1.37
N VAL A 115 10.37 3.60 0.27
CA VAL A 115 11.83 3.53 0.21
C VAL A 115 12.39 4.94 0.12
N ARG A 116 13.30 5.29 1.02
CA ARG A 116 13.92 6.62 1.04
C ARG A 116 15.12 6.68 0.08
N LEU A 117 15.18 7.76 -0.70
CA LEU A 117 16.41 8.13 -1.39
C LEU A 117 17.30 8.87 -0.40
N LEU A 118 18.45 8.28 -0.07
CA LEU A 118 19.41 8.90 0.86
C LEU A 118 20.40 9.75 0.06
N HIS A 119 20.37 11.05 0.23
CA HIS A 119 21.26 12.03 -0.37
C HIS A 119 21.50 13.21 0.59
N ASP A 120 22.55 13.96 0.33
CA ASP A 120 23.02 15.12 1.10
C ASP A 120 22.88 16.46 0.35
N GLN A 121 22.13 16.47 -0.74
CA GLN A 121 21.97 17.63 -1.63
C GLN A 121 20.56 18.22 -1.50
N ASP A 122 20.45 19.52 -1.64
CA ASP A 122 19.17 20.16 -1.93
C ASP A 122 18.76 19.83 -3.36
N VAL A 123 17.59 19.25 -3.53
CA VAL A 123 17.07 18.81 -4.84
C VAL A 123 15.70 19.41 -5.09
N LEU A 124 15.45 19.70 -6.35
CA LEU A 124 14.12 20.07 -6.81
C LEU A 124 13.36 18.81 -7.23
N GLU A 125 12.09 18.73 -6.83
CA GLU A 125 11.14 17.78 -7.39
C GLU A 125 10.12 18.51 -8.25
N ILE A 126 9.81 17.94 -9.42
CA ILE A 126 8.79 18.47 -10.34
C ILE A 126 7.84 17.34 -10.70
N VAL A 127 6.67 17.35 -10.09
CA VAL A 127 5.66 16.31 -10.28
C VAL A 127 4.28 16.94 -10.45
N GLY A 128 3.52 16.46 -11.43
CA GLY A 128 2.10 16.72 -11.54
C GLY A 128 1.31 15.59 -10.90
N THR A 129 0.12 15.87 -10.40
CA THR A 129 -0.78 14.86 -9.81
C THR A 129 -1.23 13.81 -10.84
N GLY A 130 -1.25 14.17 -12.13
CA GLY A 130 -1.85 13.35 -13.18
C GLY A 130 -3.39 13.37 -13.10
N GLY A 131 -4.01 12.66 -14.03
CA GLY A 131 -5.48 12.50 -14.02
C GLY A 131 -6.29 13.74 -14.38
N ASP A 132 -5.66 14.84 -14.79
CA ASP A 132 -6.30 16.11 -15.13
C ASP A 132 -6.91 16.15 -16.55
N HIS A 133 -6.73 15.08 -17.30
CA HIS A 133 -7.21 14.93 -18.69
C HIS A 133 -6.77 16.05 -19.66
N SER A 134 -5.72 16.79 -19.31
CA SER A 134 -5.22 17.92 -20.11
C SER A 134 -4.66 17.50 -21.46
N ASN A 135 -4.27 16.24 -21.62
CA ASN A 135 -3.64 15.68 -22.82
C ASN A 135 -2.42 16.49 -23.31
N SER A 136 -1.76 17.22 -22.40
CA SER A 136 -0.54 17.95 -22.69
C SER A 136 0.64 17.02 -22.95
N PHE A 137 1.73 17.53 -23.52
CA PHE A 137 3.00 16.80 -23.54
C PHE A 137 3.56 16.68 -22.10
N ASN A 138 4.62 15.87 -21.93
CA ASN A 138 5.21 15.62 -20.59
C ASN A 138 5.98 16.84 -20.07
N ILE A 139 5.24 17.88 -19.67
CA ILE A 139 5.78 19.16 -19.21
C ILE A 139 6.77 18.94 -18.06
N SER A 140 6.36 18.24 -17.00
CA SER A 140 7.20 18.02 -15.82
C SER A 140 8.50 17.26 -16.14
N THR A 141 8.45 16.27 -17.06
CA THR A 141 9.65 15.52 -17.47
C THR A 141 10.60 16.43 -18.28
N THR A 142 10.07 17.17 -19.23
CA THR A 142 10.85 18.11 -20.03
C THR A 142 11.47 19.22 -19.15
N SER A 143 10.69 19.79 -18.24
CA SER A 143 11.19 20.81 -17.29
C SER A 143 12.30 20.26 -16.40
N SER A 144 12.20 19.00 -15.95
CA SER A 144 13.23 18.36 -15.14
C SER A 144 14.58 18.28 -15.86
N LEU A 145 14.57 17.94 -17.16
CA LEU A 145 15.77 17.90 -17.99
C LEU A 145 16.39 19.28 -18.19
N VAL A 146 15.55 20.29 -18.49
CA VAL A 146 16.01 21.66 -18.70
C VAL A 146 16.59 22.27 -17.41
N ILE A 147 15.93 22.08 -16.28
CA ILE A 147 16.36 22.61 -14.98
C ILE A 147 17.65 21.93 -14.53
N SER A 148 17.76 20.61 -14.70
CA SER A 148 19.01 19.91 -14.40
C SER A 148 20.15 20.38 -15.29
N ALA A 149 19.90 20.59 -16.57
CA ALA A 149 20.89 21.16 -17.50
C ALA A 149 21.32 22.58 -17.15
N ALA A 150 20.46 23.34 -16.46
CA ALA A 150 20.80 24.66 -15.90
C ALA A 150 21.57 24.59 -14.57
N GLY A 151 21.93 23.39 -14.09
CA GLY A 151 22.76 23.19 -12.90
C GLY A 151 22.02 23.03 -11.58
N VAL A 152 20.67 22.92 -11.61
CA VAL A 152 19.88 22.63 -10.40
C VAL A 152 19.66 21.13 -10.27
N PRO A 153 20.06 20.49 -9.16
CA PRO A 153 19.86 19.06 -8.98
C PRO A 153 18.36 18.72 -8.91
N VAL A 154 17.95 17.67 -9.63
CA VAL A 154 16.55 17.24 -9.72
C VAL A 154 16.39 15.77 -9.35
N ALA A 155 15.57 15.48 -8.36
CA ALA A 155 15.13 14.12 -8.04
C ALA A 155 13.66 13.97 -8.49
N LYS A 156 13.47 13.49 -9.74
CA LYS A 156 12.15 13.41 -10.33
C LYS A 156 11.43 12.12 -9.96
N HIS A 157 10.36 12.22 -9.19
CA HIS A 157 9.43 11.12 -9.00
C HIS A 157 8.42 11.04 -10.16
N GLY A 158 8.04 9.82 -10.53
CA GLY A 158 7.05 9.64 -11.59
C GLY A 158 6.65 8.18 -11.80
N ASN A 159 5.59 8.02 -12.57
CA ASN A 159 5.02 6.71 -12.91
C ASN A 159 4.71 6.64 -14.42
N ARG A 160 4.19 5.49 -14.84
CA ARG A 160 3.59 5.30 -16.16
C ARG A 160 2.31 6.11 -16.29
N ALA A 161 1.83 6.26 -17.51
CA ALA A 161 0.58 6.96 -17.77
C ALA A 161 -0.59 6.32 -17.02
N ALA A 162 -1.42 7.17 -16.40
CA ALA A 162 -2.69 6.77 -15.79
C ALA A 162 -3.87 7.12 -16.71
N SER A 163 -4.00 8.38 -17.11
CA SER A 163 -5.06 8.90 -17.99
C SER A 163 -4.54 9.49 -19.30
N SER A 164 -3.27 9.84 -19.36
CA SER A 164 -2.62 10.36 -20.58
C SER A 164 -2.13 9.26 -21.49
N LYS A 165 -1.74 9.61 -22.72
CA LYS A 165 -1.16 8.67 -23.69
C LYS A 165 0.28 8.26 -23.36
N SER A 166 0.98 9.02 -22.52
CA SER A 166 2.39 8.79 -22.15
C SER A 166 2.69 9.44 -20.80
N GLY A 167 3.14 8.64 -19.85
CA GLY A 167 3.61 9.11 -18.54
C GLY A 167 5.10 9.45 -18.53
N ALA A 168 5.60 9.93 -17.40
CA ALA A 168 7.00 10.28 -17.22
C ALA A 168 7.94 9.09 -17.47
N ALA A 169 7.59 7.91 -16.96
CA ALA A 169 8.35 6.69 -17.14
C ALA A 169 8.40 6.27 -18.62
N ASP A 170 7.28 6.37 -19.33
CA ASP A 170 7.17 5.95 -20.73
C ASP A 170 8.07 6.76 -21.65
N VAL A 171 8.11 8.09 -21.43
CA VAL A 171 9.02 8.98 -22.18
C VAL A 171 10.47 8.69 -21.89
N LEU A 172 10.85 8.50 -20.62
CA LEU A 172 12.23 8.24 -20.27
C LEU A 172 12.72 6.89 -20.82
N GLU A 173 11.87 5.85 -20.80
CA GLU A 173 12.19 4.57 -21.46
C GLU A 173 12.35 4.73 -22.96
N ALA A 174 11.48 5.50 -23.63
CA ALA A 174 11.59 5.76 -25.06
C ALA A 174 12.89 6.52 -25.42
N LEU A 175 13.41 7.31 -24.48
CA LEU A 175 14.72 7.97 -24.60
C LEU A 175 15.91 7.06 -24.21
N GLY A 176 15.65 5.78 -23.90
CA GLY A 176 16.69 4.82 -23.54
C GLY A 176 17.14 4.86 -22.07
N VAL A 177 16.43 5.59 -21.19
CA VAL A 177 16.76 5.65 -19.78
C VAL A 177 16.29 4.38 -19.07
N LYS A 178 17.18 3.72 -18.33
CA LYS A 178 16.82 2.59 -17.47
C LYS A 178 16.12 3.11 -16.21
N ILE A 179 14.79 3.03 -16.17
CA ILE A 179 13.96 3.57 -15.08
C ILE A 179 13.92 2.67 -13.82
N THR A 180 14.20 1.37 -13.97
CA THR A 180 14.14 0.38 -12.87
C THR A 180 15.54 0.14 -12.29
N ILE A 181 16.14 1.16 -11.69
CA ILE A 181 17.41 1.05 -10.99
C ILE A 181 17.19 1.02 -9.47
N ASP A 182 18.17 0.44 -8.77
CA ASP A 182 18.15 0.40 -7.31
C ASP A 182 18.21 1.81 -6.70
N PRO A 183 17.52 2.10 -5.58
CA PRO A 183 17.54 3.41 -4.92
C PRO A 183 18.95 3.92 -4.58
N ALA A 184 19.87 3.03 -4.15
CA ALA A 184 21.24 3.43 -3.91
C ALA A 184 21.92 3.90 -5.19
N LYS A 185 21.62 3.25 -6.31
CA LYS A 185 22.12 3.66 -7.62
C LYS A 185 21.51 4.98 -8.09
N SER A 186 20.25 5.23 -7.78
CA SER A 186 19.60 6.54 -8.06
C SER A 186 20.31 7.69 -7.34
N ALA A 187 20.75 7.49 -6.08
CA ALA A 187 21.51 8.48 -5.34
C ALA A 187 22.89 8.76 -5.97
N GLU A 188 23.59 7.71 -6.44
CA GLU A 188 24.84 7.88 -7.19
C GLU A 188 24.66 8.65 -8.51
N VAL A 189 23.60 8.34 -9.25
CA VAL A 189 23.26 9.03 -10.49
C VAL A 189 22.95 10.50 -10.22
N LEU A 190 22.13 10.79 -9.22
CA LEU A 190 21.83 12.15 -8.79
C LEU A 190 23.13 12.93 -8.51
N LYS A 191 24.04 12.36 -7.74
CA LYS A 191 25.33 12.98 -7.40
C LYS A 191 26.22 13.24 -8.61
N LYS A 192 26.20 12.33 -9.61
CA LYS A 192 27.08 12.41 -10.78
C LYS A 192 26.60 13.36 -11.85
N ILE A 193 25.31 13.38 -12.13
CA ILE A 193 24.75 14.13 -13.27
C ILE A 193 23.68 15.15 -12.88
N GLY A 194 23.38 15.32 -11.59
CA GLY A 194 22.38 16.28 -11.11
C GLY A 194 20.93 15.92 -11.44
N LEU A 195 20.67 14.71 -11.93
CA LEU A 195 19.31 14.25 -12.24
C LEU A 195 19.17 12.76 -11.94
N CYS A 196 18.10 12.39 -11.22
CA CYS A 196 17.69 10.99 -11.13
C CYS A 196 16.18 10.85 -11.32
N PHE A 197 15.77 9.66 -11.74
CA PHE A 197 14.35 9.31 -11.84
C PHE A 197 13.97 8.27 -10.78
N LEU A 198 12.95 8.60 -10.01
CA LEU A 198 12.40 7.76 -8.94
C LEU A 198 11.12 7.11 -9.47
N PHE A 199 11.25 5.90 -10.00
CA PHE A 199 10.11 5.16 -10.52
C PHE A 199 9.21 4.73 -9.37
N ALA A 200 7.97 5.20 -9.33
CA ALA A 200 7.05 5.04 -8.20
C ALA A 200 6.94 3.60 -7.71
N GLN A 201 6.91 2.63 -8.61
CA GLN A 201 6.81 1.21 -8.24
C GLN A 201 8.02 0.68 -7.46
N ASN A 202 9.19 1.29 -7.60
CA ASN A 202 10.39 0.90 -6.86
C ASN A 202 10.47 1.57 -5.47
N TYR A 203 9.81 2.72 -5.29
CA TYR A 203 9.87 3.51 -4.06
C TYR A 203 8.63 3.33 -3.18
N HIS A 204 7.51 2.93 -3.77
CA HIS A 204 6.26 2.65 -3.08
C HIS A 204 5.86 1.19 -3.29
N LEU A 205 6.69 0.26 -2.78
CA LEU A 205 6.50 -1.18 -2.96
C LEU A 205 5.14 -1.67 -2.45
N SER A 206 4.57 -0.97 -1.49
CA SER A 206 3.27 -1.27 -0.88
C SER A 206 2.08 -0.89 -1.76
N MET A 207 2.27 -0.05 -2.79
CA MET A 207 1.20 0.38 -3.72
C MET A 207 0.81 -0.70 -4.74
N LYS A 208 1.41 -1.88 -4.66
CA LYS A 208 1.07 -3.03 -5.52
C LYS A 208 -0.15 -3.82 -5.04
N TYR A 209 -0.64 -3.57 -3.84
CA TYR A 209 -1.77 -4.28 -3.23
C TYR A 209 -3.13 -3.73 -3.65
#